data_cbb9e57129df3127446a5fdf663c7d68
#
_entry.id   cbb9e57129df3127446a5fdf663c7d68
#
_cell.length_a   1.000
_cell.length_b   1.000
_cell.length_c   1.000
_cell.angle_alpha   90.00
_cell.angle_beta   90.00
_cell.angle_gamma   90.00
#
_symmetry.space_group_name_H-M   'P 1'
#
loop_
_entity.id
_entity.type
_entity.pdbx_description
1 polymer ?
#
loop_
_entity_poly.entity_id
_entity_poly.type
_entity_poly.pdbx_seq_one_letter_code
_entity_poly.pdbx_strand_id
1 'polypeptide(L)'
;MSDPQPTAVDVRESVTSSLRVAVNRQIFRGILFSMGATALAMARLGVPQSMIWSFAKLQARNACRALGVRVTIRGKELAAEGGPYIFTPNHQAHIDIAALLGYLPGNNRFASKKELFDEPVLGAVMRTLGMLPVDRDDPMKSIDVLNRALREGHSIIIFPEGTRSRDGRLLPFKKGAFVAAIEMGYPIVPVIVKGTRRVMPKGGYLSIHPGNVEIVVKPPIATRGLDYQDREWLRDAVREIIAEEFSRPIAA
;
A
#
# COMPACT_ATOMS: atom_id res chain seq x y z
N MET A 1 19.39 -3.72 43.42
CA MET A 1 18.64 -2.50 43.03
C MET A 1 17.27 -2.97 42.57
N SER A 2 16.23 -2.75 43.38
CA SER A 2 14.86 -3.11 43.03
C SER A 2 14.35 -2.12 41.99
N ASP A 3 13.82 -2.60 40.85
CA ASP A 3 13.14 -1.76 39.86
C ASP A 3 12.05 -0.93 40.55
N PRO A 4 11.92 0.35 40.20
CA PRO A 4 10.87 1.18 40.77
C PRO A 4 9.49 0.64 40.36
N GLN A 5 8.62 0.44 41.34
CA GLN A 5 7.22 0.02 41.08
C GLN A 5 6.51 1.07 40.24
N PRO A 6 5.72 0.67 39.20
CA PRO A 6 5.03 1.59 38.35
C PRO A 6 4.04 2.45 39.15
N THR A 7 3.98 3.75 38.81
CA THR A 7 3.05 4.67 39.48
C THR A 7 1.61 4.43 38.98
N ALA A 8 0.62 4.91 39.76
CA ALA A 8 -0.79 4.82 39.37
C ALA A 8 -1.09 5.55 38.04
N VAL A 9 -0.29 6.55 37.69
CA VAL A 9 -0.36 7.27 36.38
C VAL A 9 0.14 6.34 35.27
N ASP A 10 1.28 5.66 35.45
CA ASP A 10 1.84 4.72 34.46
C ASP A 10 0.88 3.56 34.19
N VAL A 11 0.21 3.05 35.25
CA VAL A 11 -0.80 1.97 35.12
C VAL A 11 -2.03 2.45 34.34
N ARG A 12 -2.52 3.67 34.63
CA ARG A 12 -3.66 4.24 33.91
C ARG A 12 -3.35 4.49 32.42
N GLU A 13 -2.19 5.05 32.10
CA GLU A 13 -1.77 5.27 30.71
C GLU A 13 -1.59 3.94 29.96
N SER A 14 -1.02 2.92 30.58
CA SER A 14 -0.89 1.59 30.01
C SER A 14 -2.24 0.93 29.74
N VAL A 15 -3.19 1.00 30.68
CA VAL A 15 -4.55 0.44 30.50
C VAL A 15 -5.33 1.17 29.41
N THR A 16 -5.28 2.51 29.39
CA THR A 16 -5.97 3.30 28.36
C THR A 16 -5.38 3.06 26.97
N SER A 17 -4.07 2.90 26.84
CA SER A 17 -3.42 2.57 25.58
C SER A 17 -3.81 1.17 25.09
N SER A 18 -3.82 0.19 25.98
CA SER A 18 -4.22 -1.19 25.66
C SER A 18 -5.68 -1.31 25.25
N LEU A 19 -6.59 -0.61 25.95
CA LEU A 19 -8.01 -0.55 25.60
C LEU A 19 -8.21 0.11 24.22
N ARG A 20 -7.52 1.21 23.95
CA ARG A 20 -7.59 1.92 22.66
C ARG A 20 -7.12 1.03 21.49
N VAL A 21 -6.04 0.27 21.67
CA VAL A 21 -5.57 -0.70 20.69
C VAL A 21 -6.61 -1.80 20.44
N ALA A 22 -7.23 -2.32 21.51
CA ALA A 22 -8.28 -3.33 21.39
C ALA A 22 -9.51 -2.78 20.63
N VAL A 23 -9.96 -1.57 20.95
CA VAL A 23 -11.06 -0.89 20.26
C VAL A 23 -10.70 -0.64 18.78
N ASN A 24 -9.54 -0.08 18.50
CA ASN A 24 -9.10 0.18 17.13
C ASN A 24 -9.03 -1.11 16.29
N ARG A 25 -8.63 -2.23 16.89
CA ARG A 25 -8.63 -3.54 16.23
C ARG A 25 -10.04 -3.95 15.81
N GLN A 26 -11.04 -3.78 16.67
CA GLN A 26 -12.43 -4.11 16.32
C GLN A 26 -13.00 -3.15 15.28
N ILE A 27 -12.72 -1.86 15.40
CA ILE A 27 -13.11 -0.85 14.39
C ILE A 27 -12.53 -1.24 13.03
N PHE A 28 -11.23 -1.56 12.96
CA PHE A 28 -10.58 -1.94 11.71
C PHE A 28 -11.18 -3.21 11.09
N ARG A 29 -11.43 -4.23 11.91
CA ARG A 29 -12.10 -5.48 11.45
C ARG A 29 -13.49 -5.19 10.92
N GLY A 30 -14.28 -4.39 11.63
CA GLY A 30 -15.62 -3.97 11.21
C GLY A 30 -15.61 -3.21 9.88
N ILE A 31 -14.66 -2.29 9.71
CA ILE A 31 -14.50 -1.53 8.47
C ILE A 31 -14.10 -2.47 7.31
N LEU A 32 -13.14 -3.36 7.50
CA LEU A 32 -12.73 -4.31 6.46
C LEU A 32 -13.89 -5.22 6.05
N PHE A 33 -14.63 -5.74 7.02
CA PHE A 33 -15.79 -6.59 6.75
C PHE A 33 -16.90 -5.83 6.02
N SER A 34 -17.29 -4.64 6.53
CA SER A 34 -18.35 -3.84 5.91
C SER A 34 -17.95 -3.36 4.50
N MET A 35 -16.71 -2.94 4.32
CA MET A 35 -16.19 -2.54 3.00
C MET A 35 -16.24 -3.71 2.01
N GLY A 36 -15.78 -4.89 2.42
CA GLY A 36 -15.81 -6.07 1.58
C GLY A 36 -17.23 -6.50 1.23
N ALA A 37 -18.12 -6.59 2.23
CA ALA A 37 -19.52 -6.96 2.03
C ALA A 37 -20.26 -5.97 1.11
N THR A 38 -20.07 -4.66 1.34
CA THR A 38 -20.69 -3.63 0.50
C THR A 38 -20.14 -3.66 -0.93
N ALA A 39 -18.83 -3.81 -1.12
CA ALA A 39 -18.24 -3.92 -2.45
C ALA A 39 -18.79 -5.13 -3.22
N LEU A 40 -18.92 -6.30 -2.56
CA LEU A 40 -19.50 -7.49 -3.15
C LEU A 40 -20.99 -7.30 -3.50
N ALA A 41 -21.76 -6.64 -2.62
CA ALA A 41 -23.16 -6.31 -2.88
C ALA A 41 -23.31 -5.36 -4.08
N MET A 42 -22.51 -4.29 -4.12
CA MET A 42 -22.48 -3.36 -5.25
C MET A 42 -22.18 -4.07 -6.58
N ALA A 43 -21.19 -4.99 -6.58
CA ALA A 43 -20.85 -5.77 -7.77
C ALA A 43 -22.00 -6.69 -8.22
N ARG A 44 -22.70 -7.36 -7.27
CA ARG A 44 -23.88 -8.19 -7.58
C ARG A 44 -25.05 -7.38 -8.14
N LEU A 45 -25.18 -6.13 -7.75
CA LEU A 45 -26.18 -5.18 -8.27
C LEU A 45 -25.78 -4.53 -9.59
N GLY A 46 -24.65 -4.92 -10.19
CA GLY A 46 -24.17 -4.39 -11.46
C GLY A 46 -23.60 -2.98 -11.37
N VAL A 47 -23.22 -2.49 -10.17
CA VAL A 47 -22.60 -1.17 -10.02
C VAL A 47 -21.25 -1.15 -10.75
N PRO A 48 -20.97 -0.11 -11.56
CA PRO A 48 -19.72 0.00 -12.29
C PRO A 48 -18.49 -0.07 -11.37
N GLN A 49 -17.44 -0.75 -11.81
CA GLN A 49 -16.23 -0.95 -11.00
C GLN A 49 -15.56 0.38 -10.58
N SER A 50 -15.66 1.43 -11.39
CA SER A 50 -15.17 2.77 -11.03
C SER A 50 -15.86 3.34 -9.79
N MET A 51 -17.14 3.09 -9.62
CA MET A 51 -17.91 3.51 -8.44
C MET A 51 -17.53 2.66 -7.21
N ILE A 52 -17.37 1.34 -7.38
CA ILE A 52 -16.88 0.45 -6.32
C ILE A 52 -15.49 0.89 -5.86
N TRP A 53 -14.61 1.25 -6.79
CA TRP A 53 -13.28 1.76 -6.47
C TRP A 53 -13.32 3.10 -5.73
N SER A 54 -14.17 4.03 -6.17
CA SER A 54 -14.38 5.31 -5.50
C SER A 54 -14.90 5.14 -4.08
N PHE A 55 -15.85 4.22 -3.88
CA PHE A 55 -16.33 3.81 -2.57
C PHE A 55 -15.19 3.25 -1.71
N ALA A 56 -14.38 2.34 -2.23
CA ALA A 56 -13.25 1.76 -1.50
C ALA A 56 -12.21 2.83 -1.10
N LYS A 57 -11.93 3.80 -1.96
CA LYS A 57 -11.07 4.96 -1.62
C LYS A 57 -11.64 5.79 -0.48
N LEU A 58 -12.93 6.08 -0.51
CA LEU A 58 -13.61 6.81 0.57
C LEU A 58 -13.54 6.05 1.89
N GLN A 59 -13.83 4.74 1.87
CA GLN A 59 -13.77 3.90 3.07
C GLN A 59 -12.36 3.77 3.62
N ALA A 60 -11.34 3.70 2.77
CA ALA A 60 -9.95 3.68 3.21
C ALA A 60 -9.55 4.98 3.94
N ARG A 61 -10.01 6.14 3.45
CA ARG A 61 -9.82 7.44 4.14
C ARG A 61 -10.57 7.47 5.48
N ASN A 62 -11.81 7.01 5.50
CA ASN A 62 -12.62 6.96 6.73
C ASN A 62 -11.99 6.00 7.75
N ALA A 63 -11.45 4.86 7.31
CA ALA A 63 -10.71 3.94 8.16
C ALA A 63 -9.51 4.62 8.82
N CYS A 64 -8.67 5.29 8.04
CA CYS A 64 -7.53 6.02 8.59
C CYS A 64 -7.99 7.05 9.66
N ARG A 65 -9.01 7.85 9.35
CA ARG A 65 -9.54 8.86 10.28
C ARG A 65 -10.10 8.24 11.56
N ALA A 66 -10.94 7.20 11.44
CA ALA A 66 -11.56 6.51 12.58
C ALA A 66 -10.53 5.88 13.52
N LEU A 67 -9.40 5.44 12.97
CA LEU A 67 -8.28 4.86 13.71
C LEU A 67 -7.32 5.93 14.29
N GLY A 68 -7.59 7.22 14.07
CA GLY A 68 -6.72 8.31 14.50
C GLY A 68 -5.42 8.42 13.69
N VAL A 69 -5.41 7.89 12.46
CA VAL A 69 -4.27 7.96 11.55
C VAL A 69 -4.41 9.17 10.64
N ARG A 70 -3.51 10.13 10.81
CA ARG A 70 -3.42 11.32 9.95
C ARG A 70 -2.50 11.03 8.77
N VAL A 71 -3.05 11.07 7.57
CA VAL A 71 -2.28 10.82 6.35
C VAL A 71 -2.07 12.14 5.60
N THR A 72 -0.82 12.48 5.35
CA THR A 72 -0.40 13.58 4.48
C THR A 72 0.21 13.02 3.20
N ILE A 73 0.09 13.76 2.10
CA ILE A 73 0.69 13.39 0.82
C ILE A 73 1.40 14.60 0.20
N ARG A 74 2.66 14.41 -0.22
CA ARG A 74 3.48 15.39 -0.94
C ARG A 74 3.80 14.87 -2.34
N GLY A 75 3.93 15.78 -3.30
CA GLY A 75 4.26 15.44 -4.69
C GLY A 75 3.13 14.74 -5.45
N LYS A 76 1.89 14.79 -4.96
CA LYS A 76 0.73 14.15 -5.63
C LYS A 76 0.50 14.67 -7.05
N GLU A 77 0.84 15.92 -7.31
CA GLU A 77 0.76 16.59 -8.60
C GLU A 77 1.68 15.95 -9.65
N LEU A 78 2.81 15.37 -9.23
CA LEU A 78 3.77 14.70 -10.12
C LEU A 78 3.19 13.43 -10.77
N ALA A 79 2.13 12.90 -10.21
CA ALA A 79 1.45 11.70 -10.69
C ALA A 79 -0.06 11.94 -10.93
N ALA A 80 -0.51 13.20 -10.95
CA ALA A 80 -1.90 13.54 -11.23
C ALA A 80 -2.22 13.50 -12.73
N GLU A 81 -1.23 13.80 -13.55
CA GLU A 81 -1.34 13.86 -15.02
C GLU A 81 -0.30 12.93 -15.67
N GLY A 82 -0.57 12.50 -16.89
CA GLY A 82 0.39 11.75 -17.72
C GLY A 82 0.48 10.24 -17.48
N GLY A 83 -0.34 9.64 -16.58
CA GLY A 83 -0.40 8.20 -16.41
C GLY A 83 -0.96 7.43 -17.61
N PRO A 84 -1.03 6.10 -17.52
CA PRO A 84 -0.86 5.28 -16.31
C PRO A 84 0.59 5.05 -15.89
N TYR A 85 0.77 4.78 -14.61
CA TYR A 85 2.06 4.62 -13.95
C TYR A 85 2.20 3.28 -13.25
N ILE A 86 3.46 2.88 -13.00
CA ILE A 86 3.79 1.80 -12.07
C ILE A 86 4.36 2.43 -10.79
N PHE A 87 3.52 2.52 -9.76
CA PHE A 87 3.92 3.01 -8.45
C PHE A 87 4.67 1.94 -7.67
N THR A 88 5.85 2.28 -7.15
CA THR A 88 6.71 1.35 -6.40
C THR A 88 6.92 1.86 -4.96
N PRO A 89 5.96 1.66 -4.06
CA PRO A 89 6.12 2.04 -2.66
C PRO A 89 6.97 1.05 -1.87
N ASN A 90 7.63 1.53 -0.79
CA ASN A 90 8.12 0.65 0.28
C ASN A 90 6.96 0.06 1.09
N HIS A 91 7.20 -1.06 1.81
CA HIS A 91 6.15 -1.78 2.53
C HIS A 91 6.51 -2.06 3.99
N GLN A 92 5.87 -1.32 4.91
CA GLN A 92 6.16 -1.40 6.35
C GLN A 92 5.04 -2.08 7.14
N ALA A 93 3.77 -1.85 6.76
CA ALA A 93 2.62 -2.33 7.51
C ALA A 93 1.41 -2.60 6.59
N HIS A 94 0.40 -3.32 7.07
CA HIS A 94 -0.85 -3.52 6.30
C HIS A 94 -1.61 -2.21 6.06
N ILE A 95 -1.46 -1.23 6.94
CA ILE A 95 -2.11 0.08 6.81
C ILE A 95 -1.57 0.88 5.60
N ASP A 96 -0.41 0.52 5.03
CA ASP A 96 0.10 1.10 3.78
C ASP A 96 -0.94 0.99 2.67
N ILE A 97 -1.65 -0.15 2.60
CA ILE A 97 -2.68 -0.39 1.58
C ILE A 97 -3.82 0.61 1.73
N ALA A 98 -4.31 0.84 2.95
CA ALA A 98 -5.38 1.81 3.19
C ALA A 98 -4.91 3.25 2.93
N ALA A 99 -3.69 3.60 3.34
CA ALA A 99 -3.12 4.91 3.08
C ALA A 99 -2.95 5.18 1.57
N LEU A 100 -2.34 4.25 0.83
CA LEU A 100 -2.17 4.39 -0.62
C LEU A 100 -3.50 4.37 -1.36
N LEU A 101 -4.41 3.43 -1.03
CA LEU A 101 -5.74 3.37 -1.63
C LEU A 101 -6.52 4.68 -1.43
N GLY A 102 -6.50 5.21 -0.21
CA GLY A 102 -7.27 6.40 0.12
C GLY A 102 -6.70 7.69 -0.47
N TYR A 103 -5.38 7.83 -0.53
CA TYR A 103 -4.76 9.14 -0.73
C TYR A 103 -3.93 9.27 -2.01
N LEU A 104 -3.43 8.16 -2.60
CA LEU A 104 -2.71 8.24 -3.87
C LEU A 104 -3.67 8.65 -5.00
N PRO A 105 -3.32 9.64 -5.84
CA PRO A 105 -4.18 10.09 -6.94
C PRO A 105 -4.33 9.00 -8.02
N GLY A 106 -5.34 9.16 -8.86
CA GLY A 106 -5.57 8.30 -10.03
C GLY A 106 -6.39 7.03 -9.74
N ASN A 107 -6.54 6.25 -10.79
CA ASN A 107 -7.28 4.98 -10.81
C ASN A 107 -6.29 3.82 -10.70
N ASN A 108 -5.91 3.48 -9.48
CA ASN A 108 -4.83 2.55 -9.19
C ASN A 108 -5.35 1.12 -8.97
N ARG A 109 -4.52 0.11 -9.22
CA ARG A 109 -4.78 -1.29 -8.89
C ARG A 109 -3.58 -1.87 -8.14
N PHE A 110 -3.82 -2.60 -7.06
CA PHE A 110 -2.74 -3.26 -6.34
C PHE A 110 -2.40 -4.59 -7.03
N ALA A 111 -1.12 -4.78 -7.32
CA ALA A 111 -0.58 -6.07 -7.68
C ALA A 111 -0.32 -6.89 -6.41
N SER A 112 -0.91 -8.06 -6.32
CA SER A 112 -0.86 -8.93 -5.13
C SER A 112 -0.61 -10.38 -5.53
N LYS A 113 -0.04 -11.16 -4.60
CA LYS A 113 0.22 -12.58 -4.82
C LYS A 113 -1.04 -13.34 -5.26
N LYS A 114 -0.93 -14.21 -6.29
CA LYS A 114 -2.04 -15.00 -6.82
C LYS A 114 -2.73 -15.85 -5.75
N GLU A 115 -1.96 -16.42 -4.81
CA GLU A 115 -2.48 -17.31 -3.76
C GLU A 115 -3.50 -16.61 -2.83
N LEU A 116 -3.43 -15.28 -2.69
CA LEU A 116 -4.42 -14.52 -1.93
C LEU A 116 -5.80 -14.49 -2.61
N PHE A 117 -5.83 -14.69 -3.92
CA PHE A 117 -7.08 -14.74 -4.68
C PHE A 117 -7.79 -16.09 -4.55
N ASP A 118 -7.10 -17.13 -4.08
CA ASP A 118 -7.68 -18.45 -3.83
C ASP A 118 -8.41 -18.50 -2.48
N GLU A 119 -8.15 -17.54 -1.59
CA GLU A 119 -8.89 -17.40 -0.34
C GLU A 119 -10.36 -17.02 -0.61
N PRO A 120 -11.35 -17.79 -0.09
CA PRO A 120 -12.75 -17.66 -0.53
C PRO A 120 -13.34 -16.26 -0.41
N VAL A 121 -13.17 -15.60 0.73
CA VAL A 121 -13.72 -14.26 0.98
C VAL A 121 -12.78 -13.18 0.49
N LEU A 122 -11.50 -13.27 0.87
CA LEU A 122 -10.50 -12.27 0.50
C LEU A 122 -10.34 -12.19 -1.03
N GLY A 123 -10.22 -13.32 -1.70
CA GLY A 123 -10.09 -13.38 -3.16
C GLY A 123 -11.29 -12.78 -3.89
N ALA A 124 -12.51 -13.05 -3.39
CA ALA A 124 -13.72 -12.43 -3.96
C ALA A 124 -13.70 -10.90 -3.83
N VAL A 125 -13.32 -10.37 -2.67
CA VAL A 125 -13.18 -8.91 -2.45
C VAL A 125 -12.07 -8.34 -3.33
N MET A 126 -10.91 -8.99 -3.40
CA MET A 126 -9.78 -8.54 -4.22
C MET A 126 -10.16 -8.46 -5.71
N ARG A 127 -10.84 -9.48 -6.24
CA ARG A 127 -11.35 -9.46 -7.63
C ARG A 127 -12.37 -8.34 -7.84
N THR A 128 -13.30 -8.15 -6.91
CA THR A 128 -14.30 -7.07 -6.98
C THR A 128 -13.65 -5.69 -6.98
N LEU A 129 -12.58 -5.50 -6.21
CA LEU A 129 -11.79 -4.27 -6.21
C LEU A 129 -10.85 -4.15 -7.42
N GLY A 130 -10.83 -5.12 -8.34
CA GLY A 130 -9.95 -5.10 -9.51
C GLY A 130 -8.46 -5.18 -9.15
N MET A 131 -8.10 -5.82 -8.04
CA MET A 131 -6.71 -6.11 -7.74
C MET A 131 -6.15 -7.13 -8.73
N LEU A 132 -4.86 -7.08 -8.99
CA LEU A 132 -4.18 -7.82 -10.04
C LEU A 132 -3.40 -8.99 -9.45
N PRO A 133 -3.71 -10.25 -9.84
CA PRO A 133 -2.94 -11.40 -9.39
C PRO A 133 -1.56 -11.42 -10.05
N VAL A 134 -0.51 -11.56 -9.24
CA VAL A 134 0.87 -11.75 -9.69
C VAL A 134 1.31 -13.16 -9.34
N ASP A 135 1.61 -13.93 -10.38
CA ASP A 135 2.20 -15.24 -10.30
C ASP A 135 3.73 -15.12 -10.35
N ARG A 136 4.41 -15.57 -9.30
CA ARG A 136 5.88 -15.51 -9.24
C ARG A 136 6.54 -16.65 -10.01
N ASP A 137 5.79 -17.71 -10.25
CA ASP A 137 6.25 -18.90 -10.96
C ASP A 137 6.02 -18.74 -12.47
N ASP A 138 5.10 -17.81 -12.87
CA ASP A 138 4.84 -17.45 -14.26
C ASP A 138 4.92 -15.91 -14.45
N PRO A 139 6.13 -15.35 -14.60
CA PRO A 139 6.31 -13.90 -14.79
C PRO A 139 5.65 -13.35 -16.05
N MET A 140 5.61 -14.12 -17.15
CA MET A 140 5.01 -13.67 -18.41
C MET A 140 3.51 -13.47 -18.27
N LYS A 141 2.81 -14.43 -17.66
CA LYS A 141 1.38 -14.28 -17.35
C LYS A 141 1.09 -13.09 -16.45
N SER A 142 1.97 -12.81 -15.50
CA SER A 142 1.87 -11.63 -14.64
C SER A 142 2.01 -10.34 -15.45
N ILE A 143 2.97 -10.26 -16.36
CA ILE A 143 3.18 -9.11 -17.25
C ILE A 143 1.93 -8.88 -18.11
N ASP A 144 1.31 -9.91 -18.65
CA ASP A 144 0.09 -9.79 -19.46
C ASP A 144 -1.07 -9.19 -18.65
N VAL A 145 -1.27 -9.65 -17.41
CA VAL A 145 -2.31 -9.12 -16.51
C VAL A 145 -2.07 -7.64 -16.20
N LEU A 146 -0.82 -7.29 -15.86
CA LEU A 146 -0.44 -5.92 -15.55
C LEU A 146 -0.56 -5.01 -16.78
N ASN A 147 -0.09 -5.46 -17.94
CA ASN A 147 -0.15 -4.69 -19.19
C ASN A 147 -1.59 -4.41 -19.62
N ARG A 148 -2.49 -5.38 -19.47
CA ARG A 148 -3.92 -5.16 -19.73
C ARG A 148 -4.47 -4.02 -18.86
N ALA A 149 -4.21 -4.03 -17.56
CA ALA A 149 -4.69 -2.99 -16.65
C ALA A 149 -4.13 -1.60 -17.02
N LEU A 150 -2.85 -1.51 -17.41
CA LEU A 150 -2.25 -0.25 -17.86
C LEU A 150 -2.88 0.24 -19.17
N ARG A 151 -3.14 -0.64 -20.14
CA ARG A 151 -3.84 -0.29 -21.39
C ARG A 151 -5.29 0.18 -21.16
N GLU A 152 -5.93 -0.30 -20.11
CA GLU A 152 -7.26 0.14 -19.67
C GLU A 152 -7.22 1.47 -18.89
N GLY A 153 -6.05 2.10 -18.78
CA GLY A 153 -5.86 3.39 -18.09
C GLY A 153 -5.72 3.29 -16.57
N HIS A 154 -5.49 2.08 -16.03
CA HIS A 154 -5.24 1.90 -14.61
C HIS A 154 -3.74 1.99 -14.30
N SER A 155 -3.38 2.78 -13.31
CA SER A 155 -2.03 2.72 -12.73
C SER A 155 -1.91 1.52 -11.78
N ILE A 156 -0.70 1.00 -11.62
CA ILE A 156 -0.45 -0.19 -10.83
C ILE A 156 0.39 0.15 -9.61
N ILE A 157 0.05 -0.41 -8.46
CA ILE A 157 0.86 -0.32 -7.24
C ILE A 157 1.50 -1.68 -6.99
N ILE A 158 2.83 -1.73 -7.03
CA ILE A 158 3.63 -2.93 -6.78
C ILE A 158 4.61 -2.64 -5.65
N PHE A 159 4.56 -3.40 -4.55
CA PHE A 159 5.55 -3.34 -3.49
C PHE A 159 6.80 -4.12 -3.90
N PRO A 160 7.92 -3.46 -4.26
CA PRO A 160 9.09 -4.16 -4.81
C PRO A 160 9.82 -5.02 -3.78
N GLU A 161 9.63 -4.76 -2.49
CA GLU A 161 10.13 -5.60 -1.40
C GLU A 161 9.46 -7.00 -1.38
N GLY A 162 8.23 -7.09 -1.91
CA GLY A 162 7.44 -8.31 -1.97
C GLY A 162 6.97 -8.86 -0.62
N THR A 163 7.32 -8.22 0.47
CA THR A 163 6.87 -8.50 1.84
C THR A 163 7.05 -7.27 2.71
N ARG A 164 6.38 -7.21 3.86
CA ARG A 164 6.55 -6.13 4.84
C ARG A 164 7.87 -6.28 5.59
N SER A 165 8.54 -5.16 5.84
CA SER A 165 9.71 -5.11 6.72
C SER A 165 9.37 -5.59 8.14
N ARG A 166 10.28 -6.31 8.78
CA ARG A 166 10.13 -6.77 10.18
C ARG A 166 10.69 -5.78 11.18
N ASP A 167 11.80 -5.15 10.84
CA ASP A 167 12.58 -4.25 11.70
C ASP A 167 12.41 -2.77 11.35
N GLY A 168 11.67 -2.47 10.29
CA GLY A 168 11.44 -1.10 9.81
C GLY A 168 12.49 -0.60 8.82
N ARG A 169 13.51 -1.41 8.51
CA ARG A 169 14.48 -1.08 7.47
C ARG A 169 13.88 -1.32 6.10
N LEU A 170 14.36 -0.60 5.10
CA LEU A 170 14.03 -0.83 3.71
C LEU A 170 14.65 -2.15 3.26
N LEU A 171 13.82 -3.09 2.81
CA LEU A 171 14.28 -4.38 2.32
C LEU A 171 14.89 -4.28 0.90
N PRO A 172 15.65 -5.29 0.46
CA PRO A 172 16.07 -5.39 -0.93
C PRO A 172 14.88 -5.44 -1.89
N PHE A 173 14.99 -4.75 -3.02
CA PHE A 173 13.95 -4.74 -4.05
C PHE A 173 14.10 -5.92 -5.00
N LYS A 174 13.00 -6.59 -5.32
CA LYS A 174 12.92 -7.66 -6.31
C LYS A 174 12.84 -7.05 -7.71
N LYS A 175 13.43 -7.73 -8.69
CA LYS A 175 13.54 -7.25 -10.08
C LYS A 175 12.21 -7.19 -10.83
N GLY A 176 11.22 -8.00 -10.44
CA GLY A 176 9.99 -8.22 -11.22
C GLY A 176 9.22 -6.96 -11.62
N ALA A 177 9.08 -5.98 -10.71
CA ALA A 177 8.39 -4.72 -11.03
C ALA A 177 9.12 -3.89 -12.09
N PHE A 178 10.46 -3.93 -12.08
CA PHE A 178 11.32 -3.17 -12.98
C PHE A 178 11.39 -3.81 -14.36
N VAL A 179 11.50 -5.15 -14.41
CA VAL A 179 11.39 -5.92 -15.66
C VAL A 179 10.02 -5.64 -16.30
N ALA A 180 8.94 -5.76 -15.55
CA ALA A 180 7.61 -5.50 -16.07
C ALA A 180 7.46 -4.06 -16.61
N ALA A 181 8.02 -3.07 -15.92
CA ALA A 181 7.98 -1.68 -16.37
C ALA A 181 8.73 -1.45 -17.68
N ILE A 182 9.90 -2.05 -17.83
CA ILE A 182 10.71 -1.98 -19.06
C ILE A 182 9.98 -2.67 -20.22
N GLU A 183 9.53 -3.91 -20.03
CA GLU A 183 8.84 -4.70 -21.04
C GLU A 183 7.54 -4.03 -21.53
N MET A 184 6.83 -3.38 -20.63
CA MET A 184 5.57 -2.69 -20.94
C MET A 184 5.78 -1.23 -21.39
N GLY A 185 6.98 -0.64 -21.19
CA GLY A 185 7.30 0.74 -21.56
C GLY A 185 6.55 1.82 -20.76
N TYR A 186 6.08 1.50 -19.54
CA TYR A 186 5.39 2.44 -18.67
C TYR A 186 6.30 3.01 -17.58
N PRO A 187 6.19 4.33 -17.28
CA PRO A 187 7.07 4.96 -16.31
C PRO A 187 6.85 4.45 -14.89
N ILE A 188 7.95 4.33 -14.14
CA ILE A 188 7.94 4.01 -12.71
C ILE A 188 7.89 5.29 -11.90
N VAL A 189 7.04 5.30 -10.87
CA VAL A 189 6.96 6.38 -9.89
C VAL A 189 7.37 5.84 -8.52
N PRO A 190 8.53 6.26 -7.98
CA PRO A 190 8.92 5.92 -6.62
C PRO A 190 7.95 6.59 -5.62
N VAL A 191 7.46 5.82 -4.67
CA VAL A 191 6.57 6.31 -3.61
C VAL A 191 7.14 5.90 -2.26
N ILE A 192 7.17 6.82 -1.32
CA ILE A 192 7.65 6.57 0.02
C ILE A 192 6.49 6.65 1.00
N VAL A 193 6.33 5.61 1.82
CA VAL A 193 5.34 5.56 2.90
C VAL A 193 6.07 5.53 4.23
N LYS A 194 5.86 6.56 5.06
CA LYS A 194 6.51 6.72 6.36
C LYS A 194 5.49 6.67 7.49
N GLY A 195 5.90 6.22 8.66
CA GLY A 195 5.09 6.26 9.89
C GLY A 195 4.19 5.06 10.11
N THR A 196 3.85 4.31 9.08
CA THR A 196 2.88 3.20 9.15
C THR A 196 3.32 2.07 10.09
N ARG A 197 4.62 1.83 10.23
CA ARG A 197 5.15 0.88 11.21
C ARG A 197 4.84 1.26 12.65
N ARG A 198 4.86 2.57 13.00
CA ARG A 198 4.49 3.04 14.34
C ARG A 198 2.99 2.90 14.58
N VAL A 199 2.20 3.12 13.54
CA VAL A 199 0.75 2.97 13.55
C VAL A 199 0.33 1.50 13.66
N MET A 200 0.97 0.60 12.91
CA MET A 200 0.63 -0.83 12.88
C MET A 200 1.92 -1.67 12.84
N PRO A 201 2.53 -1.95 14.01
CA PRO A 201 3.74 -2.77 14.10
C PRO A 201 3.52 -4.19 13.56
N LYS A 202 4.52 -4.75 12.86
CA LYS A 202 4.51 -6.15 12.45
C LYS A 202 4.71 -7.05 13.66
N GLY A 203 3.81 -8.02 13.87
CA GLY A 203 3.85 -8.94 15.02
C GLY A 203 2.76 -8.67 16.06
N GLY A 204 2.28 -7.44 16.19
CA GLY A 204 1.04 -7.13 16.90
C GLY A 204 -0.15 -7.42 15.98
N TYR A 205 -0.92 -8.48 16.23
CA TYR A 205 -2.07 -8.85 15.40
C TYR A 205 -3.11 -7.72 15.35
N LEU A 206 -3.05 -6.92 14.27
CA LEU A 206 -3.91 -5.74 14.07
C LEU A 206 -3.85 -4.72 15.22
N SER A 207 -2.71 -4.59 15.91
CA SER A 207 -2.51 -3.51 16.88
C SER A 207 -2.38 -2.20 16.13
N ILE A 208 -3.35 -1.30 16.28
CA ILE A 208 -3.40 -0.03 15.56
C ILE A 208 -3.36 1.11 16.57
N HIS A 209 -2.33 1.93 16.44
CA HIS A 209 -2.10 3.12 17.24
C HIS A 209 -2.39 4.36 16.41
N PRO A 210 -2.96 5.42 16.99
CA PRO A 210 -3.03 6.71 16.32
C PRO A 210 -1.63 7.22 15.96
N GLY A 211 -1.53 7.97 14.86
CA GLY A 211 -0.24 8.51 14.45
C GLY A 211 -0.27 9.17 13.08
N ASN A 212 0.88 9.74 12.72
CA ASN A 212 1.06 10.42 11.44
C ASN A 212 1.68 9.46 10.42
N VAL A 213 1.11 9.47 9.22
CA VAL A 213 1.61 8.76 8.04
C VAL A 213 1.87 9.79 6.94
N GLU A 214 3.03 9.74 6.35
CA GLU A 214 3.38 10.57 5.21
C GLU A 214 3.58 9.70 3.97
N ILE A 215 2.93 10.10 2.87
CA ILE A 215 3.16 9.55 1.54
C ILE A 215 3.92 10.61 0.73
N VAL A 216 5.04 10.23 0.15
CA VAL A 216 5.82 11.11 -0.74
C VAL A 216 5.88 10.48 -2.12
N VAL A 217 5.36 11.19 -3.12
CA VAL A 217 5.42 10.80 -4.52
C VAL A 217 6.61 11.52 -5.16
N LYS A 218 7.46 10.78 -5.85
CA LYS A 218 8.63 11.32 -6.57
C LYS A 218 8.34 11.43 -8.07
N PRO A 219 9.13 12.20 -8.81
CA PRO A 219 8.98 12.30 -10.26
C PRO A 219 9.00 10.93 -10.96
N PRO A 220 8.20 10.74 -12.02
CA PRO A 220 8.24 9.53 -12.82
C PRO A 220 9.60 9.33 -13.49
N ILE A 221 10.06 8.09 -13.53
CA ILE A 221 11.25 7.65 -14.26
C ILE A 221 10.77 6.98 -15.54
N ALA A 222 11.12 7.52 -16.70
CA ALA A 222 10.78 6.94 -17.98
C ALA A 222 11.49 5.59 -18.19
N THR A 223 10.77 4.62 -18.76
CA THR A 223 11.32 3.29 -19.06
C THR A 223 11.39 3.02 -20.57
N ARG A 224 10.82 3.88 -21.40
CA ARG A 224 10.93 3.78 -22.87
C ARG A 224 12.39 3.95 -23.29
N GLY A 225 12.88 3.02 -24.07
CA GLY A 225 14.27 2.99 -24.53
C GLY A 225 15.22 2.26 -23.59
N LEU A 226 14.74 1.80 -22.43
CA LEU A 226 15.47 0.85 -21.58
C LEU A 226 15.25 -0.58 -22.09
N ASP A 227 16.26 -1.42 -21.91
CA ASP A 227 16.18 -2.85 -22.21
C ASP A 227 16.32 -3.73 -20.94
N TYR A 228 16.23 -5.04 -21.13
CA TYR A 228 16.32 -6.00 -20.02
C TYR A 228 17.61 -5.86 -19.20
N GLN A 229 18.71 -5.37 -19.79
CA GLN A 229 19.98 -5.20 -19.07
C GLN A 229 19.93 -4.06 -18.06
N ASP A 230 19.06 -3.05 -18.31
CA ASP A 230 18.89 -1.88 -17.45
C ASP A 230 18.08 -2.16 -16.18
N ARG A 231 17.48 -3.34 -16.04
CA ARG A 231 16.60 -3.69 -14.90
C ARG A 231 17.25 -3.54 -13.52
N GLU A 232 18.55 -3.78 -13.42
CA GLU A 232 19.28 -3.64 -12.13
C GLU A 232 19.56 -2.18 -11.83
N TRP A 233 20.01 -1.44 -12.82
CA TRP A 233 20.19 0.00 -12.70
C TRP A 233 18.88 0.69 -12.30
N LEU A 234 17.77 0.40 -12.98
CA LEU A 234 16.47 0.99 -12.67
C LEU A 234 15.99 0.63 -11.25
N ARG A 235 16.16 -0.63 -10.83
CA ARG A 235 15.88 -1.09 -9.47
C ARG A 235 16.65 -0.28 -8.43
N ASP A 236 17.95 -0.16 -8.65
CA ASP A 236 18.85 0.47 -7.69
C ASP A 236 18.63 1.98 -7.63
N ALA A 237 18.41 2.65 -8.76
CA ALA A 237 18.05 4.06 -8.82
C ALA A 237 16.74 4.34 -8.06
N VAL A 238 15.69 3.56 -8.29
CA VAL A 238 14.42 3.69 -7.56
C VAL A 238 14.61 3.44 -6.06
N ARG A 239 15.39 2.41 -5.71
CA ARG A 239 15.65 2.08 -4.31
C ARG A 239 16.44 3.18 -3.60
N GLU A 240 17.40 3.81 -4.25
CA GLU A 240 18.19 4.91 -3.72
C GLU A 240 17.31 6.14 -3.45
N ILE A 241 16.46 6.54 -4.40
CA ILE A 241 15.49 7.63 -4.24
C ILE A 241 14.58 7.38 -3.04
N ILE A 242 14.09 6.13 -2.89
CA ILE A 242 13.24 5.78 -1.77
C ILE A 242 14.04 5.78 -0.46
N ALA A 243 15.24 5.24 -0.43
CA ALA A 243 16.08 5.16 0.77
C ALA A 243 16.46 6.54 1.29
N GLU A 244 16.86 7.46 0.40
CA GLU A 244 17.18 8.84 0.74
C GLU A 244 15.99 9.54 1.40
N GLU A 245 14.82 9.51 0.77
CA GLU A 245 13.63 10.16 1.32
C GLU A 245 13.11 9.45 2.59
N PHE A 246 13.22 8.12 2.64
CA PHE A 246 12.76 7.34 3.80
C PHE A 246 13.56 7.63 5.06
N SER A 247 14.84 8.01 4.94
CA SER A 247 15.71 8.39 6.06
C SER A 247 15.36 9.76 6.66
N ARG A 248 14.66 10.61 5.92
CA ARG A 248 14.25 11.94 6.39
C ARG A 248 13.09 11.84 7.38
N PRO A 249 13.00 12.72 8.40
CA PRO A 249 11.86 12.75 9.30
C PRO A 249 10.55 13.02 8.54
N ILE A 250 9.42 12.62 9.15
CA ILE A 250 8.09 13.01 8.65
C ILE A 250 7.96 14.52 8.80
N ALA A 251 7.48 15.19 7.77
CA ALA A 251 7.22 16.62 7.82
C ALA A 251 6.18 16.94 8.91
N ALA A 252 6.43 17.98 9.69
CA ALA A 252 5.58 18.38 10.80
C ALA A 252 4.19 18.85 10.33
#